data_49cc93af8ab9a659df40c0db86b0d091
#
_entry.id   49cc93af8ab9a659df40c0db86b0d091
#
_cell.length_a   1.000
_cell.length_b   1.000
_cell.length_c   1.000
_cell.angle_alpha   90.00
_cell.angle_beta   90.00
_cell.angle_gamma   90.00
#
_symmetry.space_group_name_H-M   'P 1'
#
loop_
_entity.id
_entity.type
_entity.pdbx_description
1 polymer ?
#
loop_
_entity_poly.entity_id
_entity_poly.type
_entity_poly.pdbx_seq_one_letter_code
_entity_poly.pdbx_strand_id
1 'polypeptide(L)'
;MNDDNDSALFKDSMKGVTPLKDDGKILSQKTRPKPFKLNLEYAESTIQDNLSDFQRTELVDSDERLSFKRSGVQHRQFQQLQRGQFPLEADLDLHGMVAQDAKIMMLQFLDWAVEERLRTICIIHGKGYG
;
A
#
# COMPACT_ATOMS: atom_id res chain seq x y z
N MET A 1 -13.37 19.58 -36.89
CA MET A 1 -13.08 18.84 -38.12
C MET A 1 -11.58 18.76 -38.32
N ASN A 2 -10.83 17.97 -37.52
CA ASN A 2 -9.38 17.76 -37.74
C ASN A 2 -8.94 16.38 -37.25
N ASP A 3 -9.87 15.45 -36.94
CA ASP A 3 -9.50 14.15 -36.33
C ASP A 3 -8.80 13.20 -37.33
N ASP A 4 -9.06 13.30 -38.60
CA ASP A 4 -8.46 12.45 -39.64
C ASP A 4 -6.96 12.74 -39.87
N ASN A 5 -6.56 14.01 -39.69
CA ASN A 5 -5.17 14.42 -39.90
C ASN A 5 -4.26 13.99 -38.74
N ASP A 6 -4.78 14.04 -37.50
CA ASP A 6 -4.03 13.59 -36.28
C ASP A 6 -3.82 12.09 -36.28
N SER A 7 -4.80 11.33 -36.75
CA SER A 7 -4.72 9.89 -36.91
C SER A 7 -3.67 9.49 -37.96
N ALA A 8 -3.57 10.26 -39.06
CA ALA A 8 -2.57 10.01 -40.09
C ALA A 8 -1.15 10.34 -39.61
N LEU A 9 -0.97 11.44 -38.90
CA LEU A 9 0.30 11.86 -38.32
C LEU A 9 0.78 10.84 -37.24
N PHE A 10 -0.14 10.34 -36.44
CA PHE A 10 0.19 9.30 -35.45
C PHE A 10 0.68 8.01 -36.13
N LYS A 11 -0.05 7.52 -37.12
CA LYS A 11 0.34 6.34 -37.89
C LYS A 11 1.70 6.50 -38.60
N ASP A 12 2.00 7.69 -39.07
CA ASP A 12 3.28 7.99 -39.74
C ASP A 12 4.43 8.02 -38.73
N SER A 13 4.21 8.59 -37.54
CA SER A 13 5.18 8.60 -36.43
C SER A 13 5.44 7.21 -35.84
N MET A 14 4.50 6.28 -36.00
CA MET A 14 4.63 4.90 -35.54
C MET A 14 5.30 3.99 -36.58
N LYS A 15 5.64 4.48 -37.75
CA LYS A 15 6.41 3.69 -38.74
C LYS A 15 7.82 3.45 -38.23
N GLY A 16 8.13 2.18 -37.98
CA GLY A 16 9.44 1.74 -37.45
C GLY A 16 9.47 1.44 -35.95
N VAL A 17 8.36 1.62 -35.23
CA VAL A 17 8.25 1.15 -33.85
C VAL A 17 8.01 -0.36 -33.85
N THR A 18 8.91 -1.11 -33.25
CA THR A 18 8.74 -2.56 -33.04
C THR A 18 7.82 -2.74 -31.83
N PRO A 19 6.67 -3.43 -31.95
CA PRO A 19 5.84 -3.74 -30.80
C PRO A 19 6.65 -4.52 -29.77
N LEU A 20 6.48 -4.16 -28.49
CA LEU A 20 7.06 -4.93 -27.40
C LEU A 20 6.54 -6.38 -27.51
N LYS A 21 7.46 -7.33 -27.49
CA LYS A 21 7.09 -8.75 -27.41
C LYS A 21 6.32 -8.93 -26.11
N ASP A 22 5.11 -9.45 -26.23
CA ASP A 22 4.34 -9.91 -25.07
C ASP A 22 5.07 -11.12 -24.50
N ASP A 23 5.75 -10.93 -23.37
CA ASP A 23 6.50 -11.98 -22.67
C ASP A 23 5.58 -13.04 -22.04
N GLY A 24 4.29 -13.02 -22.34
CA GLY A 24 3.32 -13.97 -21.78
C GLY A 24 3.25 -13.94 -20.26
N LYS A 25 3.82 -12.92 -19.62
CA LYS A 25 3.64 -12.71 -18.18
C LYS A 25 2.20 -12.30 -17.98
N ILE A 26 1.39 -13.28 -17.62
CA ILE A 26 0.06 -13.04 -17.05
C ILE A 26 0.31 -12.13 -15.85
N LEU A 27 0.07 -10.83 -16.02
CA LEU A 27 -0.03 -9.93 -14.88
C LEU A 27 -1.08 -10.58 -13.97
N SER A 28 -0.59 -11.11 -12.85
CA SER A 28 -1.46 -11.67 -11.81
C SER A 28 -2.66 -10.76 -11.71
N GLN A 29 -3.86 -11.31 -11.94
CA GLN A 29 -5.08 -10.52 -11.84
C GLN A 29 -5.01 -9.83 -10.49
N LYS A 30 -4.90 -8.50 -10.51
CA LYS A 30 -4.92 -7.71 -9.28
C LYS A 30 -6.26 -8.03 -8.62
N THR A 31 -6.23 -8.95 -7.67
CA THR A 31 -7.37 -9.18 -6.79
C THR A 31 -7.67 -7.82 -6.19
N ARG A 32 -8.88 -7.30 -6.44
CA ARG A 32 -9.27 -6.02 -5.86
C ARG A 32 -9.16 -6.16 -4.35
N PRO A 33 -8.48 -5.24 -3.65
CA PRO A 33 -8.36 -5.31 -2.20
C PRO A 33 -9.75 -5.33 -1.58
N LYS A 34 -9.90 -6.06 -0.48
CA LYS A 34 -11.17 -6.12 0.25
C LYS A 34 -11.46 -4.75 0.87
N PRO A 35 -12.71 -4.25 0.77
CA PRO A 35 -13.06 -2.98 1.40
C PRO A 35 -13.05 -3.13 2.92
N PHE A 36 -12.30 -2.28 3.60
CA PHE A 36 -12.34 -2.12 5.05
C PHE A 36 -13.49 -1.18 5.45
N LYS A 37 -14.28 -1.57 6.46
CA LYS A 37 -15.34 -0.74 7.03
C LYS A 37 -14.96 -0.35 8.44
N LEU A 38 -14.87 0.96 8.69
CA LEU A 38 -14.61 1.52 10.01
C LEU A 38 -15.76 1.22 10.97
N ASN A 39 -15.45 0.72 12.18
CA ASN A 39 -16.40 0.59 13.27
C ASN A 39 -16.14 1.69 14.30
N LEU A 40 -17.05 2.65 14.41
CA LEU A 40 -16.90 3.81 15.29
C LEU A 40 -17.02 3.45 16.79
N GLU A 41 -17.69 2.36 17.13
CA GLU A 41 -17.84 1.92 18.53
C GLU A 41 -16.53 1.36 19.12
N TYR A 42 -15.62 0.93 18.27
CA TYR A 42 -14.32 0.40 18.67
C TYR A 42 -13.35 1.48 19.18
N ALA A 43 -13.57 2.72 18.79
CA ALA A 43 -12.64 3.83 19.03
C ALA A 43 -12.46 4.17 20.52
N GLU A 44 -13.48 3.95 21.35
CA GLU A 44 -13.43 4.38 22.75
C GLU A 44 -12.74 3.38 23.69
N SER A 45 -12.74 2.09 23.37
CA SER A 45 -12.22 1.05 24.27
C SER A 45 -10.73 0.70 24.07
N THR A 46 -10.18 0.97 22.90
CA THR A 46 -8.83 0.46 22.52
C THR A 46 -7.71 1.50 22.74
N ILE A 47 -8.05 2.75 22.97
CA ILE A 47 -7.06 3.84 23.04
C ILE A 47 -6.17 3.75 24.29
N GLN A 48 -6.60 3.09 25.35
CA GLN A 48 -5.92 3.15 26.65
C GLN A 48 -4.75 2.18 26.84
N ASP A 49 -4.66 1.05 26.12
CA ASP A 49 -3.76 -0.01 26.58
C ASP A 49 -2.63 -0.45 25.63
N ASN A 50 -2.62 -0.14 24.33
CA ASN A 50 -1.74 -0.89 23.41
C ASN A 50 -0.70 -0.10 22.62
N LEU A 51 -0.70 1.21 22.69
CA LEU A 51 0.34 2.02 22.07
C LEU A 51 1.03 2.87 23.14
N SER A 52 1.91 2.21 23.91
CA SER A 52 2.97 2.94 24.62
C SER A 52 3.63 3.88 23.62
N ASP A 53 3.59 5.17 23.90
CA ASP A 53 4.40 6.14 23.16
C ASP A 53 5.86 5.66 23.22
N PHE A 54 6.26 4.95 22.19
CA PHE A 54 7.66 4.74 21.94
C PHE A 54 8.19 6.14 21.64
N GLN A 55 8.71 6.79 22.65
CA GLN A 55 9.52 8.01 22.51
C GLN A 55 10.74 7.64 21.69
N ARG A 56 10.57 7.50 20.40
CA ARG A 56 11.66 7.40 19.46
C ARG A 56 12.19 8.80 19.28
N THR A 57 13.21 9.13 20.07
CA THR A 57 13.92 10.41 20.05
C THR A 57 14.71 10.61 18.76
N GLU A 58 14.77 9.63 17.88
CA GLU A 58 15.45 9.75 16.60
C GLU A 58 14.43 10.14 15.53
N LEU A 59 14.56 11.37 15.04
CA LEU A 59 13.85 11.84 13.86
C LEU A 59 14.30 10.98 12.67
N VAL A 60 13.44 10.11 12.21
CA VAL A 60 13.65 9.35 10.99
C VAL A 60 13.45 10.31 9.82
N ASP A 61 14.44 10.42 8.93
CA ASP A 61 14.31 11.23 7.74
C ASP A 61 13.13 10.73 6.88
N SER A 62 12.34 11.66 6.32
CA SER A 62 11.13 11.33 5.56
C SER A 62 11.41 10.47 4.32
N ASP A 63 12.66 10.44 3.87
CA ASP A 63 13.09 9.66 2.71
C ASP A 63 13.77 8.34 3.11
N GLU A 64 13.93 8.07 4.42
CA GLU A 64 14.55 6.84 4.89
C GLU A 64 13.64 5.64 4.72
N ARG A 65 14.16 4.62 4.05
CA ARG A 65 13.44 3.37 3.85
C ARG A 65 13.60 2.47 5.07
N LEU A 66 12.60 2.48 5.94
CA LEU A 66 12.57 1.59 7.10
C LEU A 66 12.21 0.15 6.67
N SER A 67 12.93 -0.81 7.23
CA SER A 67 12.60 -2.22 7.04
C SER A 67 12.76 -2.98 8.33
N PHE A 68 11.77 -3.79 8.67
CA PHE A 68 11.76 -4.62 9.86
C PHE A 68 11.34 -6.04 9.52
N LYS A 69 12.04 -6.99 10.11
CA LYS A 69 11.73 -8.41 10.00
C LYS A 69 11.75 -9.05 11.38
N ARG A 70 10.63 -9.63 11.80
CA ARG A 70 10.55 -10.39 13.04
C ARG A 70 11.40 -11.67 12.95
N SER A 71 11.97 -12.11 14.08
CA SER A 71 12.63 -13.42 14.17
C SER A 71 11.67 -14.55 13.79
N GLY A 72 12.13 -15.51 12.99
CA GLY A 72 11.30 -16.60 12.46
C GLY A 72 10.75 -16.38 11.06
N VAL A 73 10.71 -15.16 10.54
CA VAL A 73 10.35 -14.90 9.14
C VAL A 73 11.53 -15.24 8.23
N GLN A 74 11.29 -16.10 7.23
CA GLN A 74 12.33 -16.48 6.28
C GLN A 74 12.82 -15.29 5.46
N HIS A 75 14.12 -15.17 5.27
CA HIS A 75 14.74 -14.06 4.51
C HIS A 75 14.20 -13.97 3.08
N ARG A 76 13.95 -15.10 2.44
CA ARG A 76 13.38 -15.14 1.08
C ARG A 76 11.99 -14.50 1.03
N GLN A 77 11.12 -14.82 1.98
CA GLN A 77 9.77 -14.23 2.05
C GLN A 77 9.84 -12.71 2.27
N PHE A 78 10.72 -12.27 3.15
CA PHE A 78 10.93 -10.86 3.41
C PHE A 78 11.41 -10.10 2.15
N GLN A 79 12.36 -10.68 1.41
CA GLN A 79 12.80 -10.09 0.14
C GLN A 79 11.68 -10.05 -0.91
N GLN A 80 10.85 -11.08 -0.99
CA GLN A 80 9.70 -11.09 -1.89
C GLN A 80 8.69 -9.99 -1.55
N LEU A 81 8.44 -9.77 -0.24
CA LEU A 81 7.60 -8.67 0.23
C LEU A 81 8.17 -7.30 -0.17
N GLN A 82 9.47 -7.08 0.09
CA GLN A 82 10.14 -5.82 -0.28
C GLN A 82 10.11 -5.53 -1.77
N ARG A 83 10.09 -6.58 -2.61
CA ARG A 83 10.01 -6.48 -4.07
C ARG A 83 8.58 -6.39 -4.60
N GLY A 84 7.57 -6.38 -3.71
CA GLY A 84 6.17 -6.36 -4.12
C GLY A 84 5.72 -7.62 -4.89
N GLN A 85 6.34 -8.76 -4.63
CA GLN A 85 6.01 -10.03 -5.31
C GLN A 85 4.79 -10.74 -4.71
N PHE A 86 4.31 -10.29 -3.56
CA PHE A 86 3.05 -10.77 -3.01
C PHE A 86 1.88 -9.95 -3.53
N PRO A 87 0.73 -10.57 -3.79
CA PRO A 87 -0.48 -9.85 -4.15
C PRO A 87 -0.92 -8.97 -2.97
N LEU A 88 -1.29 -7.73 -3.26
CA LEU A 88 -1.89 -6.84 -2.27
C LEU A 88 -3.34 -7.29 -2.03
N GLU A 89 -3.67 -7.64 -0.78
CA GLU A 89 -4.98 -8.16 -0.41
C GLU A 89 -5.89 -7.08 0.17
N ALA A 90 -5.32 -6.07 0.84
CA ALA A 90 -6.04 -4.89 1.30
C ALA A 90 -5.11 -3.69 1.45
N ASP A 91 -5.68 -2.50 1.38
CA ASP A 91 -4.98 -1.24 1.61
C ASP A 91 -5.79 -0.32 2.53
N LEU A 92 -5.06 0.50 3.28
CA LEU A 92 -5.59 1.54 4.15
C LEU A 92 -4.89 2.85 3.84
N ASP A 93 -5.66 3.86 3.51
CA ASP A 93 -5.15 5.19 3.24
C ASP A 93 -5.44 6.13 4.42
N LEU A 94 -4.37 6.63 5.03
CA LEU A 94 -4.39 7.52 6.19
C LEU A 94 -3.94 8.94 5.85
N HIS A 95 -3.78 9.27 4.56
CA HIS A 95 -3.30 10.59 4.18
C HIS A 95 -4.27 11.68 4.65
N GLY A 96 -3.74 12.79 5.13
CA GLY A 96 -4.54 13.92 5.61
C GLY A 96 -5.24 13.71 6.95
N MET A 97 -5.05 12.56 7.61
CA MET A 97 -5.63 12.29 8.92
C MET A 97 -4.76 12.83 10.06
N VAL A 98 -5.40 13.21 11.15
CA VAL A 98 -4.71 13.54 12.41
C VAL A 98 -4.13 12.26 13.01
N ALA A 99 -2.96 12.35 13.65
CA ALA A 99 -2.24 11.19 14.18
C ALA A 99 -3.08 10.31 15.13
N GLN A 100 -3.96 10.91 15.95
CA GLN A 100 -4.84 10.16 16.86
C GLN A 100 -5.86 9.31 16.09
N ASP A 101 -6.52 9.91 15.09
CA ASP A 101 -7.51 9.20 14.27
C ASP A 101 -6.86 8.13 13.41
N ALA A 102 -5.68 8.42 12.86
CA ALA A 102 -4.89 7.48 12.09
C ALA A 102 -4.48 6.25 12.92
N LYS A 103 -4.10 6.46 14.19
CA LYS A 103 -3.79 5.38 15.15
C LYS A 103 -4.99 4.43 15.33
N ILE A 104 -6.16 5.00 15.61
CA ILE A 104 -7.38 4.22 15.83
C ILE A 104 -7.73 3.40 14.59
N MET A 105 -7.73 4.08 13.45
CA MET A 105 -8.07 3.43 12.17
C MET A 105 -7.08 2.34 11.80
N MET A 106 -5.79 2.55 12.04
CA MET A 106 -4.75 1.56 11.80
C MET A 106 -4.94 0.32 12.67
N LEU A 107 -5.26 0.47 13.96
CA LEU A 107 -5.50 -0.66 14.86
C LEU A 107 -6.69 -1.49 14.41
N GLN A 108 -7.83 -0.85 14.14
CA GLN A 108 -9.01 -1.54 13.64
C GLN A 108 -8.74 -2.28 12.32
N PHE A 109 -7.97 -1.64 11.43
CA PHE A 109 -7.60 -2.26 10.18
C PHE A 109 -6.71 -3.48 10.36
N LEU A 110 -5.75 -3.44 11.30
CA LEU A 110 -4.89 -4.56 11.61
C LEU A 110 -5.67 -5.74 12.21
N ASP A 111 -6.59 -5.47 13.15
CA ASP A 111 -7.43 -6.50 13.75
C ASP A 111 -8.32 -7.15 12.70
N TRP A 112 -8.99 -6.34 11.88
CA TRP A 112 -9.77 -6.84 10.76
C TRP A 112 -8.93 -7.67 9.77
N ALA A 113 -7.71 -7.23 9.45
CA ALA A 113 -6.83 -7.96 8.55
C ALA A 113 -6.42 -9.33 9.11
N VAL A 114 -6.23 -9.42 10.44
CA VAL A 114 -5.96 -10.69 11.12
C VAL A 114 -7.20 -11.61 11.08
N GLU A 115 -8.39 -11.09 11.38
CA GLU A 115 -9.66 -11.83 11.31
C GLU A 115 -9.91 -12.40 9.91
N GLU A 116 -9.69 -11.58 8.88
CA GLU A 116 -9.83 -11.97 7.48
C GLU A 116 -8.66 -12.85 6.98
N ARG A 117 -7.64 -13.08 7.82
CA ARG A 117 -6.43 -13.85 7.50
C ARG A 117 -5.67 -13.32 6.29
N LEU A 118 -5.64 -12.01 6.14
CA LEU A 118 -4.90 -11.36 5.07
C LEU A 118 -3.39 -11.51 5.31
N ARG A 119 -2.64 -11.73 4.25
CA ARG A 119 -1.19 -11.97 4.31
C ARG A 119 -0.37 -10.74 3.97
N THR A 120 -0.92 -9.89 3.10
CA THR A 120 -0.21 -8.73 2.58
C THR A 120 -1.15 -7.54 2.51
N ILE A 121 -0.83 -6.54 3.29
CA ILE A 121 -1.58 -5.29 3.37
C ILE A 121 -0.65 -4.11 3.06
N CYS A 122 -1.21 -3.00 2.62
CA CYS A 122 -0.50 -1.74 2.44
C CYS A 122 -1.15 -0.66 3.31
N ILE A 123 -0.33 0.12 3.99
CA ILE A 123 -0.79 1.31 4.72
C ILE A 123 -0.12 2.52 4.09
N ILE A 124 -0.92 3.44 3.58
CA ILE A 124 -0.48 4.68 2.96
C ILE A 124 -0.61 5.77 4.00
N HIS A 125 0.52 6.34 4.42
CA HIS A 125 0.53 7.45 5.37
C HIS A 125 0.98 8.74 4.68
N GLY A 126 0.48 9.87 5.15
CA GLY A 126 0.95 11.18 4.72
C GLY A 126 2.30 11.54 5.36
N LYS A 127 2.93 12.62 4.87
CA LYS A 127 4.19 13.14 5.46
C LYS A 127 4.00 13.76 6.86
N GLY A 128 2.75 13.90 7.32
CA GLY A 128 2.42 14.59 8.56
C GLY A 128 2.72 16.11 8.44
N TYR A 129 1.73 16.91 8.73
CA TYR A 129 2.00 18.32 9.05
C TYR A 129 2.17 18.32 10.57
N GLY A 130 3.44 18.21 11.00
CA GLY A 130 3.91 18.01 12.36
C GLY A 130 3.28 18.89 13.44
#